data_7f743fd10246f799244b4e578c34b6ac
#
_entry.id   7f743fd10246f799244b4e578c34b6ac
#
_cell.length_a   1.000
_cell.length_b   1.000
_cell.length_c   1.000
_cell.angle_alpha   90.00
_cell.angle_beta   90.00
_cell.angle_gamma   90.00
#
_symmetry.space_group_name_H-M   'P 1'
#
loop_
_entity.id
_entity.type
_entity.pdbx_description
1 polymer ?
#
loop_
_entity_poly.entity_id
_entity_poly.type
_entity_poly.pdbx_seq_one_letter_code
_entity_poly.pdbx_strand_id
1 'polypeptide(L)'
;MIENYIQLNKSSILRLGIKTDEGIDTGEFLEFNLEDIELPLRFQELLEKDKKNKEHLRNQMLMIDKREDVKGKKLMSKNEEDKIKAINEFFKKEVEVYNMFLGEKGVEKLLNGRKLGWTSLQEIDEIITKQIAPHLDLKMTNITDKIKNKYGEAIQRNKEVLKDE
;
A
#
# COMPACT_ATOMS: atom_id res chain seq x y z
N MET A 1 3.62 5.97 44.92
CA MET A 1 4.71 5.85 43.91
C MET A 1 4.47 4.53 43.16
N ILE A 2 4.41 4.57 41.85
CA ILE A 2 4.31 3.33 41.04
C ILE A 2 5.72 2.82 40.85
N GLU A 3 6.04 1.67 41.46
CA GLU A 3 7.39 1.09 41.46
C GLU A 3 7.59 0.05 40.34
N ASN A 4 6.51 -0.42 39.72
CA ASN A 4 6.56 -1.43 38.69
C ASN A 4 6.11 -0.87 37.34
N TYR A 5 6.97 -0.97 36.33
CA TYR A 5 6.68 -0.60 34.94
C TYR A 5 6.66 -1.85 34.08
N ILE A 6 5.65 -1.93 33.21
CA ILE A 6 5.57 -2.96 32.18
C ILE A 6 6.09 -2.34 30.88
N GLN A 7 7.11 -2.93 30.29
CA GLN A 7 7.63 -2.52 28.99
C GLN A 7 7.39 -3.63 27.98
N LEU A 8 6.69 -3.28 26.89
CA LEU A 8 6.50 -4.19 25.78
C LEU A 8 7.75 -4.19 24.88
N ASN A 9 8.06 -5.37 24.34
CA ASN A 9 9.14 -5.51 23.38
C ASN A 9 8.73 -4.87 22.05
N LYS A 10 9.55 -3.95 21.52
CA LYS A 10 9.33 -3.26 20.24
C LYS A 10 10.01 -3.94 19.04
N SER A 11 10.53 -5.17 19.20
CA SER A 11 11.23 -5.88 18.12
C SER A 11 10.37 -6.21 16.90
N SER A 12 9.04 -6.15 17.06
CA SER A 12 8.06 -6.37 15.98
C SER A 12 7.68 -5.12 15.19
N ILE A 13 8.28 -3.96 15.51
CA ILE A 13 8.03 -2.71 14.79
C ILE A 13 9.11 -2.50 13.74
N LEU A 14 8.70 -2.46 12.46
CA LEU A 14 9.55 -2.03 11.37
C LEU A 14 9.46 -0.49 11.25
N ARG A 15 10.59 0.17 11.39
CA ARG A 15 10.70 1.61 11.21
C ARG A 15 11.67 1.94 10.09
N LEU A 16 11.21 2.68 9.09
CA LEU A 16 11.98 3.09 7.92
C LEU A 16 12.12 4.61 7.93
N GLY A 17 13.34 5.11 8.18
CA GLY A 17 13.65 6.53 8.08
C GLY A 17 13.67 7.01 6.64
N ILE A 18 13.25 8.24 6.40
CA ILE A 18 13.14 8.83 5.07
C ILE A 18 14.27 9.84 4.88
N LYS A 19 15.01 9.68 3.78
CA LYS A 19 16.06 10.62 3.34
C LYS A 19 15.62 11.36 2.08
N THR A 20 16.18 12.55 1.89
CA THR A 20 16.06 13.29 0.62
C THR A 20 16.85 12.61 -0.49
N ASP A 21 16.66 13.05 -1.73
CA ASP A 21 17.44 12.59 -2.89
C ASP A 21 18.96 12.80 -2.71
N GLU A 22 19.34 13.82 -1.93
CA GLU A 22 20.73 14.12 -1.57
C GLU A 22 21.26 13.29 -0.37
N GLY A 23 20.42 12.40 0.18
CA GLY A 23 20.76 11.51 1.29
C GLY A 23 20.68 12.18 2.67
N ILE A 24 20.05 13.34 2.78
CA ILE A 24 19.84 14.07 4.05
C ILE A 24 18.65 13.44 4.78
N ASP A 25 18.80 13.14 6.06
CA ASP A 25 17.71 12.65 6.91
C ASP A 25 16.63 13.75 7.07
N THR A 26 15.40 13.42 6.73
CA THR A 26 14.26 14.35 6.85
C THR A 26 13.70 14.42 8.27
N GLY A 27 14.08 13.50 9.15
CA GLY A 27 13.47 13.31 10.47
C GLY A 27 12.11 12.61 10.42
N GLU A 28 11.59 12.33 9.25
CA GLU A 28 10.35 11.58 9.04
C GLU A 28 10.62 10.09 8.90
N PHE A 29 9.62 9.27 9.20
CA PHE A 29 9.72 7.83 9.09
C PHE A 29 8.35 7.20 8.80
N LEU A 30 8.39 5.99 8.23
CA LEU A 30 7.25 5.07 8.17
C LEU A 30 7.41 4.03 9.27
N GLU A 31 6.30 3.65 9.88
CA GLU A 31 6.28 2.66 10.95
C GLU A 31 5.20 1.61 10.70
N PHE A 32 5.57 0.34 10.82
CA PHE A 32 4.67 -0.80 10.65
C PHE A 32 4.76 -1.71 11.87
N ASN A 33 3.62 -1.99 12.47
CA ASN A 33 3.54 -3.02 13.50
C ASN A 33 3.39 -4.39 12.82
N LEU A 34 4.46 -5.17 12.80
CA LEU A 34 4.47 -6.50 12.18
C LEU A 34 3.63 -7.54 12.95
N GLU A 35 3.19 -7.24 14.17
CA GLU A 35 2.24 -8.08 14.92
C GLU A 35 0.78 -7.79 14.56
N ASP A 36 0.52 -6.72 13.83
CA ASP A 36 -0.81 -6.42 13.34
C ASP A 36 -1.23 -7.43 12.27
N ILE A 37 -2.16 -8.30 12.62
CA ILE A 37 -2.65 -9.36 11.73
C ILE A 37 -3.46 -8.83 10.55
N GLU A 38 -3.92 -7.58 10.61
CA GLU A 38 -4.63 -6.92 9.52
C GLU A 38 -3.67 -6.27 8.50
N LEU A 39 -2.41 -6.12 8.83
CA LEU A 39 -1.44 -5.49 7.94
C LEU A 39 -1.32 -6.18 6.56
N PRO A 40 -1.26 -7.52 6.47
CA PRO A 40 -1.31 -8.21 5.17
C PRO A 40 -2.61 -7.99 4.41
N LEU A 41 -3.75 -7.87 5.10
CA LEU A 41 -5.04 -7.56 4.47
C LEU A 41 -5.06 -6.15 3.89
N ARG A 42 -4.51 -5.18 4.61
CA ARG A 42 -4.36 -3.81 4.09
C ARG A 42 -3.42 -3.75 2.88
N PHE A 43 -2.38 -4.57 2.87
CA PHE A 43 -1.50 -4.69 1.70
C PHE A 43 -2.25 -5.26 0.48
N GLN A 44 -3.02 -6.33 0.67
CA GLN A 44 -3.86 -6.87 -0.39
C GLN A 44 -4.88 -5.84 -0.90
N GLU A 45 -5.52 -5.11 0.01
CA GLU A 45 -6.47 -4.05 -0.34
C GLU A 45 -5.80 -2.93 -1.14
N LEU A 46 -4.56 -2.54 -0.79
CA LEU A 46 -3.76 -1.61 -1.58
C LEU A 46 -3.61 -2.10 -3.03
N LEU A 47 -3.18 -3.35 -3.22
CA LEU A 47 -2.97 -3.93 -4.56
C LEU A 47 -4.26 -3.97 -5.39
N GLU A 48 -5.37 -4.33 -4.76
CA GLU A 48 -6.69 -4.39 -5.43
C GLU A 48 -7.20 -3.00 -5.83
N LYS A 49 -7.08 -2.01 -4.94
CA LYS A 49 -7.51 -0.63 -5.21
C LYS A 49 -6.63 0.06 -6.25
N ASP A 50 -5.31 -0.12 -6.16
CA ASP A 50 -4.36 0.38 -7.17
C ASP A 50 -4.71 -0.17 -8.56
N LYS A 51 -4.93 -1.48 -8.66
CA LYS A 51 -5.35 -2.12 -9.92
C LYS A 51 -6.65 -1.53 -10.46
N LYS A 52 -7.68 -1.38 -9.61
CA LYS A 52 -8.97 -0.79 -10.01
C LYS A 52 -8.82 0.66 -10.48
N ASN A 53 -8.01 1.45 -9.80
CA ASN A 53 -7.75 2.84 -10.19
C ASN A 53 -7.05 2.93 -11.55
N LYS A 54 -6.06 2.06 -11.80
CA LYS A 54 -5.36 1.97 -13.09
C LYS A 54 -6.28 1.54 -14.22
N GLU A 55 -7.14 0.55 -13.99
CA GLU A 55 -8.15 0.11 -14.96
C GLU A 55 -9.17 1.22 -15.25
N HIS A 56 -9.62 1.93 -14.24
CA HIS A 56 -10.54 3.05 -14.39
C HIS A 56 -9.92 4.17 -15.24
N LEU A 57 -8.69 4.56 -14.95
CA LEU A 57 -7.96 5.57 -15.74
C LEU A 57 -7.81 5.12 -17.18
N ARG A 58 -7.40 3.86 -17.43
CA ARG A 58 -7.28 3.30 -18.77
C ARG A 58 -8.60 3.41 -19.55
N ASN A 59 -9.72 3.02 -18.91
CA ASN A 59 -11.04 3.10 -19.54
C ASN A 59 -11.44 4.54 -19.85
N GLN A 60 -11.18 5.48 -18.96
CA GLN A 60 -11.43 6.90 -19.20
C GLN A 60 -10.62 7.41 -20.40
N MET A 61 -9.33 7.06 -20.49
CA MET A 61 -8.48 7.44 -21.61
C MET A 61 -9.01 6.90 -22.94
N LEU A 62 -9.41 5.63 -22.98
CA LEU A 62 -9.99 5.01 -24.17
C LEU A 62 -11.30 5.69 -24.61
N MET A 63 -12.15 6.07 -23.66
CA MET A 63 -13.39 6.80 -23.95
C MET A 63 -13.12 8.20 -24.47
N ILE A 64 -12.12 8.89 -23.94
CA ILE A 64 -11.72 10.21 -24.41
C ILE A 64 -11.16 10.12 -25.84
N ASP A 65 -10.31 9.13 -26.12
CA ASP A 65 -9.71 8.92 -27.44
C ASP A 65 -10.74 8.61 -28.54
N LYS A 66 -11.88 8.03 -28.19
CA LYS A 66 -12.99 7.75 -29.13
C LYS A 66 -13.84 8.97 -29.47
N ARG A 67 -13.73 10.06 -28.73
CA ARG A 67 -14.49 11.28 -28.98
C ARG A 67 -13.82 12.14 -30.04
N GLU A 68 -14.62 12.79 -30.84
CA GLU A 68 -14.15 13.87 -31.69
C GLU A 68 -13.50 14.97 -30.84
N ASP A 69 -12.27 15.36 -31.19
CA ASP A 69 -11.54 16.36 -30.44
C ASP A 69 -11.85 17.77 -30.97
N VAL A 70 -12.05 18.71 -30.06
CA VAL A 70 -12.32 20.11 -30.39
C VAL A 70 -11.18 20.97 -29.86
N LYS A 71 -10.40 21.54 -30.78
CA LYS A 71 -9.38 22.52 -30.45
C LYS A 71 -9.86 23.93 -30.87
N GLY A 72 -10.37 24.67 -29.86
CA GLY A 72 -10.74 26.08 -30.08
C GLY A 72 -9.52 27.03 -30.08
N LYS A 73 -9.70 28.27 -29.59
CA LYS A 73 -8.60 29.25 -29.39
C LYS A 73 -7.71 28.97 -28.17
N LYS A 74 -7.93 27.85 -27.43
CA LYS A 74 -7.18 27.47 -26.24
C LYS A 74 -5.85 26.80 -26.64
N LEU A 75 -4.90 26.78 -25.69
CA LEU A 75 -3.62 26.09 -25.84
C LEU A 75 -3.80 24.58 -26.04
N MET A 76 -4.74 23.98 -25.29
CA MET A 76 -5.04 22.54 -25.32
C MET A 76 -6.40 22.27 -25.96
N SER A 77 -6.52 21.10 -26.61
CA SER A 77 -7.81 20.58 -27.04
C SER A 77 -8.68 20.14 -25.86
N LYS A 78 -9.97 19.94 -26.10
CA LYS A 78 -10.89 19.44 -25.06
C LYS A 78 -10.48 18.07 -24.54
N ASN A 79 -10.05 17.17 -25.44
CA ASN A 79 -9.62 15.84 -25.05
C ASN A 79 -8.33 15.87 -24.22
N GLU A 80 -7.35 16.72 -24.58
CA GLU A 80 -6.13 16.91 -23.79
C GLU A 80 -6.43 17.41 -22.38
N GLU A 81 -7.34 18.40 -22.26
CA GLU A 81 -7.76 18.93 -20.96
C GLU A 81 -8.44 17.83 -20.11
N ASP A 82 -9.34 17.05 -20.69
CA ASP A 82 -10.04 15.98 -19.99
C ASP A 82 -9.11 14.84 -19.57
N LYS A 83 -8.11 14.51 -20.38
CA LYS A 83 -7.05 13.54 -20.02
C LYS A 83 -6.24 14.01 -18.82
N ILE A 84 -5.82 15.26 -18.79
CA ILE A 84 -5.07 15.83 -17.67
C ILE A 84 -5.91 15.79 -16.40
N LYS A 85 -7.19 16.14 -16.47
CA LYS A 85 -8.11 16.05 -15.32
C LYS A 85 -8.25 14.61 -14.82
N ALA A 86 -8.40 13.65 -15.73
CA ALA A 86 -8.50 12.23 -15.37
C ALA A 86 -7.21 11.71 -14.68
N ILE A 87 -6.04 12.08 -15.18
CA ILE A 87 -4.75 11.75 -14.55
C ILE A 87 -4.62 12.38 -13.17
N ASN A 88 -5.01 13.65 -13.03
CA ASN A 88 -4.96 14.33 -11.74
C ASN A 88 -5.87 13.67 -10.70
N GLU A 89 -7.09 13.29 -11.07
CA GLU A 89 -8.00 12.53 -10.20
C GLU A 89 -7.44 11.14 -9.85
N PHE A 90 -6.80 10.47 -10.80
CA PHE A 90 -6.12 9.20 -10.55
C PHE A 90 -5.05 9.37 -9.45
N PHE A 91 -4.14 10.33 -9.57
CA PHE A 91 -3.11 10.54 -8.55
C PHE A 91 -3.67 10.93 -7.18
N LYS A 92 -4.75 11.68 -7.11
CA LYS A 92 -5.43 11.95 -5.84
C LYS A 92 -5.93 10.68 -5.17
N LYS A 93 -6.56 9.79 -5.94
CA LYS A 93 -7.02 8.49 -5.43
C LYS A 93 -5.86 7.60 -5.01
N GLU A 94 -4.76 7.60 -5.77
CA GLU A 94 -3.56 6.84 -5.40
C GLU A 94 -2.96 7.31 -4.08
N VAL A 95 -2.88 8.62 -3.83
CA VAL A 95 -2.45 9.14 -2.52
C VAL A 95 -3.29 8.57 -1.38
N GLU A 96 -4.61 8.56 -1.52
CA GLU A 96 -5.51 8.02 -0.49
C GLU A 96 -5.29 6.52 -0.27
N VAL A 97 -5.19 5.75 -1.36
CA VAL A 97 -4.99 4.29 -1.31
C VAL A 97 -3.64 3.93 -0.68
N TYR A 98 -2.57 4.61 -1.06
CA TYR A 98 -1.24 4.37 -0.50
C TYR A 98 -1.14 4.82 0.97
N ASN A 99 -1.76 5.94 1.34
CA ASN A 99 -1.80 6.39 2.73
C ASN A 99 -2.58 5.44 3.64
N MET A 100 -3.57 4.73 3.13
CA MET A 100 -4.27 3.69 3.88
C MET A 100 -3.32 2.58 4.35
N PHE A 101 -2.31 2.23 3.55
CA PHE A 101 -1.31 1.22 3.87
C PHE A 101 -0.08 1.79 4.57
N LEU A 102 0.49 2.88 4.06
CA LEU A 102 1.72 3.50 4.58
C LEU A 102 1.51 4.27 5.90
N GLY A 103 0.26 4.55 6.26
CA GLY A 103 -0.09 5.35 7.42
C GLY A 103 -0.37 6.82 7.05
N GLU A 104 -0.77 7.59 8.06
CA GLU A 104 -1.14 8.98 7.90
C GLU A 104 -0.02 9.78 7.21
N LYS A 105 -0.36 10.44 6.11
CA LYS A 105 0.58 11.23 5.30
C LYS A 105 1.84 10.47 4.85
N GLY A 106 1.74 9.14 4.70
CA GLY A 106 2.87 8.32 4.29
C GLY A 106 3.43 8.71 2.93
N VAL A 107 2.56 8.96 1.95
CA VAL A 107 2.96 9.41 0.61
C VAL A 107 3.61 10.80 0.68
N GLU A 108 3.02 11.73 1.41
CA GLU A 108 3.53 13.10 1.56
C GLU A 108 4.92 13.11 2.23
N LYS A 109 5.14 12.26 3.22
CA LYS A 109 6.45 12.07 3.86
C LYS A 109 7.50 11.57 2.87
N LEU A 110 7.16 10.57 2.06
CA LEU A 110 8.06 10.02 1.03
C LEU A 110 8.36 11.05 -0.06
N LEU A 111 7.38 11.83 -0.47
CA LEU A 111 7.53 12.84 -1.53
C LEU A 111 8.31 14.07 -1.07
N ASN A 112 8.34 14.35 0.23
CA ASN A 112 9.05 15.50 0.80
C ASN A 112 8.74 16.82 0.07
N GLY A 113 7.44 17.15 -0.05
CA GLY A 113 6.95 18.36 -0.72
C GLY A 113 6.79 18.25 -2.24
N ARG A 114 7.23 17.17 -2.85
CA ARG A 114 6.99 16.90 -4.29
C ARG A 114 5.54 16.43 -4.53
N LYS A 115 5.05 16.63 -5.75
CA LYS A 115 3.76 16.06 -6.16
C LYS A 115 3.95 14.62 -6.66
N LEU A 116 2.94 13.78 -6.40
CA LEU A 116 2.91 12.44 -6.96
C LEU A 116 2.80 12.49 -8.48
N GLY A 117 3.65 11.74 -9.15
CA GLY A 117 3.67 11.53 -10.59
C GLY A 117 4.03 10.08 -10.91
N TRP A 118 4.15 9.74 -12.18
CA TRP A 118 4.42 8.36 -12.61
C TRP A 118 5.73 7.80 -12.04
N THR A 119 6.80 8.59 -12.10
CA THR A 119 8.11 8.18 -11.58
C THR A 119 8.10 7.97 -10.08
N SER A 120 7.55 8.93 -9.33
CA SER A 120 7.47 8.81 -7.86
C SER A 120 6.51 7.71 -7.41
N LEU A 121 5.44 7.43 -8.15
CA LEU A 121 4.56 6.30 -7.88
C LEU A 121 5.32 4.98 -8.05
N GLN A 122 6.10 4.83 -9.11
CA GLN A 122 6.95 3.66 -9.32
C GLN A 122 8.00 3.50 -8.21
N GLU A 123 8.63 4.59 -7.78
CA GLU A 123 9.59 4.57 -6.66
C GLU A 123 8.93 4.12 -5.36
N ILE A 124 7.70 4.57 -5.07
CA ILE A 124 6.93 4.12 -3.91
C ILE A 124 6.61 2.63 -4.01
N ASP A 125 6.17 2.14 -5.17
CA ASP A 125 5.94 0.71 -5.41
C ASP A 125 7.20 -0.13 -5.16
N GLU A 126 8.35 0.35 -5.60
CA GLU A 126 9.62 -0.31 -5.36
C GLU A 126 10.01 -0.35 -3.87
N ILE A 127 9.78 0.73 -3.14
CA ILE A 127 10.01 0.78 -1.68
C ILE A 127 9.13 -0.25 -0.98
N ILE A 128 7.85 -0.28 -1.30
CA ILE A 128 6.91 -1.24 -0.71
C ILE A 128 7.33 -2.67 -1.03
N THR A 129 7.64 -2.96 -2.28
CA THR A 129 8.00 -4.31 -2.74
C THR A 129 9.33 -4.80 -2.15
N LYS A 130 10.33 -3.94 -2.10
CA LYS A 130 11.69 -4.32 -1.67
C LYS A 130 11.92 -4.23 -0.17
N GLN A 131 11.27 -3.29 0.51
CA GLN A 131 11.58 -2.99 1.91
C GLN A 131 10.47 -3.38 2.89
N ILE A 132 9.22 -3.48 2.45
CA ILE A 132 8.07 -3.75 3.33
C ILE A 132 7.49 -5.14 3.09
N ALA A 133 7.15 -5.49 1.86
CA ALA A 133 6.51 -6.75 1.51
C ALA A 133 7.26 -8.01 1.99
N PRO A 134 8.60 -8.09 1.96
CA PRO A 134 9.32 -9.27 2.47
C PRO A 134 9.07 -9.55 3.96
N HIS A 135 8.86 -8.51 4.77
CA HIS A 135 8.51 -8.66 6.19
C HIS A 135 7.09 -9.20 6.39
N LEU A 136 6.16 -8.87 5.49
CA LEU A 136 4.79 -9.37 5.51
C LEU A 136 4.73 -10.87 5.17
N ASP A 137 5.49 -11.32 4.18
CA ASP A 137 5.56 -12.73 3.79
C ASP A 137 6.10 -13.61 4.92
N LEU A 138 7.20 -13.20 5.56
CA LEU A 138 7.76 -13.88 6.71
C LEU A 138 6.77 -13.98 7.86
N LYS A 139 6.02 -12.90 8.12
CA LYS A 139 5.04 -12.88 9.20
C LYS A 139 3.84 -13.77 8.89
N MET A 140 3.36 -13.78 7.65
CA MET A 140 2.27 -14.68 7.23
C MET A 140 2.65 -16.14 7.40
N THR A 141 3.85 -16.54 7.00
CA THR A 141 4.37 -17.89 7.22
C THR A 141 4.39 -18.25 8.70
N ASN A 142 4.91 -17.36 9.56
CA ASN A 142 4.96 -17.57 11.00
C ASN A 142 3.56 -17.71 11.62
N ILE A 143 2.59 -16.91 11.20
CA ILE A 143 1.20 -17.00 11.66
C ILE A 143 0.58 -18.33 11.25
N THR A 144 0.76 -18.75 9.99
CA THR A 144 0.26 -20.00 9.46
C THR A 144 0.86 -21.21 10.21
N ASP A 145 2.17 -21.18 10.47
CA ASP A 145 2.86 -22.24 11.21
C ASP A 145 2.39 -22.31 12.66
N LYS A 146 2.20 -21.18 13.33
CA LYS A 146 1.61 -21.13 14.69
C LYS A 146 0.21 -21.71 14.74
N ILE A 147 -0.64 -21.43 13.75
CA ILE A 147 -1.99 -22.00 13.64
C ILE A 147 -1.91 -23.50 13.42
N LYS A 148 -1.06 -23.98 12.51
CA LYS A 148 -0.85 -25.41 12.26
C LYS A 148 -0.36 -26.14 13.51
N ASN A 149 0.61 -25.57 14.23
CA ASN A 149 1.17 -26.18 15.42
C ASN A 149 0.18 -26.21 16.58
N LYS A 150 -0.64 -25.15 16.73
CA LYS A 150 -1.60 -25.05 17.83
C LYS A 150 -2.88 -25.87 17.60
N TYR A 151 -3.36 -25.95 16.36
CA TYR A 151 -4.65 -26.55 16.01
C TYR A 151 -4.55 -27.78 15.11
N GLY A 152 -3.35 -28.15 14.66
CA GLY A 152 -3.12 -29.25 13.73
C GLY A 152 -3.69 -30.59 14.21
N GLU A 153 -3.50 -30.93 15.48
CA GLU A 153 -4.04 -32.16 16.07
C GLU A 153 -5.58 -32.14 16.15
N ALA A 154 -6.18 -31.00 16.47
CA ALA A 154 -7.64 -30.87 16.52
C ALA A 154 -8.28 -30.99 15.12
N ILE A 155 -7.62 -30.43 14.09
CA ILE A 155 -8.05 -30.56 12.69
C ILE A 155 -7.95 -32.02 12.23
N GLN A 156 -6.89 -32.72 12.62
CA GLN A 156 -6.65 -34.11 12.24
C GLN A 156 -7.68 -35.05 12.90
N ARG A 157 -7.98 -34.87 14.19
CA ARG A 157 -9.02 -35.61 14.91
C ARG A 157 -10.40 -35.43 14.26
N ASN A 158 -10.76 -34.21 13.87
CA ASN A 158 -12.04 -33.95 13.20
C ASN A 158 -12.13 -34.60 11.82
N LYS A 159 -11.01 -34.72 11.10
CA LYS A 159 -10.97 -35.43 9.81
C LYS A 159 -11.10 -36.93 9.95
N GLU A 160 -10.60 -37.51 11.02
CA GLU A 160 -10.72 -38.95 11.31
C GLU A 160 -12.16 -39.32 11.69
N VAL A 161 -12.81 -38.51 12.54
CA VAL A 161 -14.22 -38.70 12.91
C VAL A 161 -15.17 -38.62 11.71
N LEU A 162 -14.93 -37.77 10.72
CA LEU A 162 -15.74 -37.63 9.53
C LEU A 162 -15.52 -38.77 8.48
N LYS A 163 -14.50 -39.59 8.64
CA LYS A 163 -14.25 -40.75 7.78
C LYS A 163 -14.88 -42.06 8.28
N ASP A 164 -15.25 -42.08 9.56
CA ASP A 164 -15.87 -43.26 10.21
C ASP A 164 -17.42 -43.20 10.24
N GLU A 165 -18.01 -42.12 9.64
CA GLU A 165 -19.43 -42.02 9.33
C GLU A 165 -19.70 -42.30 7.83
#